data_0b66d23768ac21f470b2954cc999a9ea
#
_entry.id   0b66d23768ac21f470b2954cc999a9ea
#
_cell.length_a   1.000
_cell.length_b   1.000
_cell.length_c   1.000
_cell.angle_alpha   90.00
_cell.angle_beta   90.00
_cell.angle_gamma   90.00
#
_symmetry.space_group_name_H-M   'P 1'
#
loop_
_entity.id
_entity.type
_entity.pdbx_description
1 polymer ?
#
loop_
_entity_poly.entity_id
_entity_poly.type
_entity_poly.pdbx_seq_one_letter_code
_entity_poly.pdbx_strand_id
1 'polypeptide(L)'
;MPTHVRRLRRGERREQILAAATRAFARSGFAATSLDDIVGEAGISRAILYRHFDSKTDMYRAVLDRTCGRLERTFHAGEYAMDSVAALIRAAADDPDGFRLLFRYAVREPEFRDLTDSFAAAAIGIARHSLAAMLPDGPWTAWAAQLVPAVVIEAVIAWLDAGQPDPDQAAERIMHAVQGVIEAVRHRPA
;
A
#
# COMPACT_ATOMS: atom_id res chain seq x y z
N MET A 1 -12.61 -40.24 -9.55
CA MET A 1 -11.19 -39.89 -9.76
C MET A 1 -10.77 -39.02 -8.59
N PRO A 2 -9.87 -39.41 -7.69
CA PRO A 2 -9.40 -38.52 -6.63
C PRO A 2 -8.51 -37.47 -7.23
N THR A 3 -8.91 -36.21 -7.13
CA THR A 3 -8.11 -35.03 -7.48
C THR A 3 -6.88 -35.01 -6.56
N HIS A 4 -5.72 -35.21 -7.13
CA HIS A 4 -4.43 -35.14 -6.44
C HIS A 4 -4.24 -33.70 -5.96
N VAL A 5 -4.58 -33.41 -4.68
CA VAL A 5 -4.29 -32.12 -4.05
C VAL A 5 -2.78 -31.98 -3.98
N ARG A 6 -2.20 -31.20 -4.89
CA ARG A 6 -0.78 -30.89 -4.94
C ARG A 6 -0.36 -30.27 -3.61
N ARG A 7 0.52 -30.94 -2.89
CA ARG A 7 1.07 -30.44 -1.62
C ARG A 7 1.91 -29.20 -1.89
N LEU A 8 1.39 -28.03 -1.51
CA LEU A 8 2.09 -26.74 -1.69
C LEU A 8 3.43 -26.76 -0.95
N ARG A 9 4.45 -26.15 -1.54
CA ARG A 9 5.74 -25.88 -0.88
C ARG A 9 5.53 -24.89 0.28
N ARG A 10 6.46 -24.87 1.24
CA ARG A 10 6.35 -24.01 2.44
C ARG A 10 6.11 -22.53 2.09
N GLY A 11 6.83 -21.99 1.11
CA GLY A 11 6.67 -20.61 0.64
C GLY A 11 5.31 -20.35 -0.02
N GLU A 12 4.86 -21.26 -0.91
CA GLU A 12 3.53 -21.16 -1.56
C GLU A 12 2.41 -21.19 -0.53
N ARG A 13 2.56 -22.00 0.50
CA ARG A 13 1.58 -22.08 1.60
C ARG A 13 1.56 -20.80 2.42
N ARG A 14 2.73 -20.21 2.71
CA ARG A 14 2.82 -18.93 3.42
C ARG A 14 2.13 -17.81 2.64
N GLU A 15 2.36 -17.73 1.34
CA GLU A 15 1.69 -16.75 0.46
C GLU A 15 0.17 -16.95 0.40
N GLN A 16 -0.30 -18.19 0.34
CA GLN A 16 -1.73 -18.50 0.43
C GLN A 16 -2.35 -17.97 1.74
N ILE A 17 -1.67 -18.18 2.87
CA ILE A 17 -2.13 -17.71 4.18
C ILE A 17 -2.14 -16.19 4.23
N LEU A 18 -1.09 -15.54 3.76
CA LEU A 18 -1.00 -14.07 3.73
C LEU A 18 -2.10 -13.47 2.84
N ALA A 19 -2.38 -14.04 1.67
CA ALA A 19 -3.45 -13.57 0.81
C ALA A 19 -4.84 -13.69 1.48
N ALA A 20 -5.11 -14.80 2.17
CA ALA A 20 -6.35 -14.97 2.92
C ALA A 20 -6.43 -14.01 4.12
N ALA A 21 -5.34 -13.83 4.86
CA ALA A 21 -5.25 -12.91 5.97
C ALA A 21 -5.48 -11.44 5.50
N THR A 22 -4.90 -11.06 4.36
CA THR A 22 -5.12 -9.73 3.76
C THR A 22 -6.61 -9.47 3.55
N ARG A 23 -7.34 -10.39 2.91
CA ARG A 23 -8.79 -10.26 2.68
C ARG A 23 -9.60 -10.23 3.99
N ALA A 24 -9.27 -11.09 4.95
CA ALA A 24 -9.96 -11.14 6.23
C ALA A 24 -9.77 -9.83 7.01
N PHE A 25 -8.55 -9.33 7.11
CA PHE A 25 -8.24 -8.07 7.77
C PHE A 25 -8.84 -6.86 7.05
N ALA A 26 -8.81 -6.82 5.72
CA ALA A 26 -9.42 -5.74 4.94
C ALA A 26 -10.93 -5.65 5.15
N ARG A 27 -11.59 -6.80 5.33
CA ARG A 27 -13.04 -6.90 5.55
C ARG A 27 -13.48 -6.47 6.96
N SER A 28 -12.71 -6.85 7.98
CA SER A 28 -13.16 -6.74 9.38
C SER A 28 -12.24 -5.89 10.28
N GLY A 29 -11.07 -5.46 9.77
CA GLY A 29 -10.03 -4.79 10.56
C GLY A 29 -9.22 -5.73 11.44
N PHE A 30 -8.12 -5.22 12.00
CA PHE A 30 -7.23 -6.03 12.86
C PHE A 30 -7.93 -6.54 14.10
N ALA A 31 -8.63 -5.68 14.84
CA ALA A 31 -9.23 -6.03 16.13
C ALA A 31 -10.31 -7.13 15.99
N ALA A 32 -11.22 -6.98 15.04
CA ALA A 32 -12.38 -7.88 14.87
C ALA A 32 -12.06 -9.18 14.13
N THR A 33 -10.98 -9.28 13.38
CA THR A 33 -10.59 -10.50 12.68
C THR A 33 -10.03 -11.54 13.65
N SER A 34 -10.58 -12.75 13.65
CA SER A 34 -10.07 -13.88 14.42
C SER A 34 -9.13 -14.75 13.58
N LEU A 35 -8.32 -15.58 14.25
CA LEU A 35 -7.51 -16.58 13.53
C LEU A 35 -8.38 -17.65 12.83
N ASP A 36 -9.59 -17.90 13.33
CA ASP A 36 -10.53 -18.83 12.70
C ASP A 36 -11.08 -18.30 11.38
N ASP A 37 -11.33 -16.99 11.30
CA ASP A 37 -11.73 -16.36 10.05
C ASP A 37 -10.65 -16.55 8.98
N ILE A 38 -9.38 -16.38 9.37
CA ILE A 38 -8.25 -16.56 8.45
C ILE A 38 -8.07 -18.03 8.06
N VAL A 39 -8.21 -18.96 9.01
CA VAL A 39 -8.15 -20.41 8.76
C VAL A 39 -9.24 -20.83 7.77
N GLY A 40 -10.48 -20.36 7.98
CA GLY A 40 -11.60 -20.59 7.08
C GLY A 40 -11.37 -20.02 5.68
N GLU A 41 -10.93 -18.76 5.61
CA GLU A 41 -10.63 -18.05 4.36
C GLU A 41 -9.48 -18.73 3.56
N ALA A 42 -8.46 -19.24 4.26
CA ALA A 42 -7.31 -19.91 3.66
C ALA A 42 -7.58 -21.40 3.31
N GLY A 43 -8.66 -21.99 3.83
CA GLY A 43 -8.96 -23.41 3.65
C GLY A 43 -7.91 -24.35 4.26
N ILE A 44 -7.38 -24.01 5.44
CA ILE A 44 -6.32 -24.77 6.14
C ILE A 44 -6.75 -25.14 7.55
N SER A 45 -5.95 -25.96 8.25
CA SER A 45 -6.14 -26.18 9.69
C SER A 45 -5.36 -25.17 10.54
N ARG A 46 -5.81 -24.92 11.78
CA ARG A 46 -5.07 -24.11 12.77
C ARG A 46 -3.63 -24.58 12.96
N ALA A 47 -3.38 -25.89 12.95
CA ALA A 47 -2.03 -26.44 13.07
C ALA A 47 -1.11 -26.02 11.91
N ILE A 48 -1.65 -25.87 10.70
CA ILE A 48 -0.89 -25.36 9.56
C ILE A 48 -0.60 -23.88 9.76
N LEU A 49 -1.57 -23.08 10.21
CA LEU A 49 -1.39 -21.66 10.46
C LEU A 49 -0.28 -21.40 11.48
N TYR A 50 -0.29 -22.09 12.63
CA TYR A 50 0.72 -21.91 13.68
C TYR A 50 2.13 -22.41 13.31
N ARG A 51 2.30 -23.16 12.21
CA ARG A 51 3.63 -23.48 11.64
C ARG A 51 4.26 -22.32 10.89
N HIS A 52 3.48 -21.28 10.56
CA HIS A 52 3.92 -20.15 9.75
C HIS A 52 3.89 -18.82 10.49
N PHE A 53 3.04 -18.68 11.52
CA PHE A 53 2.82 -17.46 12.27
C PHE A 53 2.59 -17.75 13.74
N ASP A 54 3.27 -17.02 14.60
CA ASP A 54 3.22 -17.22 16.05
C ASP A 54 1.99 -16.55 16.69
N SER A 55 1.48 -15.49 16.06
CA SER A 55 0.35 -14.71 16.56
C SER A 55 -0.42 -14.01 15.42
N LYS A 56 -1.60 -13.44 15.78
CA LYS A 56 -2.36 -12.56 14.88
C LYS A 56 -1.55 -11.29 14.54
N THR A 57 -0.86 -10.73 15.51
CA THR A 57 0.01 -9.55 15.33
C THR A 57 1.16 -9.84 14.37
N ASP A 58 1.86 -10.97 14.55
CA ASP A 58 2.92 -11.42 13.62
C ASP A 58 2.39 -11.57 12.20
N MET A 59 1.23 -12.18 12.04
CA MET A 59 0.59 -12.35 10.74
C MET A 59 0.19 -11.02 10.11
N TYR A 60 -0.40 -10.09 10.88
CA TYR A 60 -0.79 -8.77 10.37
C TYR A 60 0.44 -7.97 9.94
N ARG A 61 1.50 -7.97 10.75
CA ARG A 61 2.79 -7.37 10.39
C ARG A 61 3.34 -7.96 9.08
N ALA A 62 3.31 -9.28 8.94
CA ALA A 62 3.76 -9.94 7.71
C ALA A 62 2.90 -9.62 6.47
N VAL A 63 1.59 -9.34 6.65
CA VAL A 63 0.72 -8.82 5.57
C VAL A 63 1.16 -7.41 5.16
N LEU A 64 1.40 -6.53 6.12
CA LEU A 64 1.87 -5.17 5.86
C LEU A 64 3.25 -5.16 5.20
N ASP A 65 4.21 -5.93 5.72
CA ASP A 65 5.57 -6.07 5.15
C ASP A 65 5.52 -6.56 3.70
N ARG A 66 4.63 -7.52 3.41
CA ARG A 66 4.43 -8.01 2.04
C ARG A 66 3.93 -6.91 1.11
N THR A 67 2.98 -6.09 1.56
CA THR A 67 2.45 -4.95 0.80
C THR A 67 3.53 -3.88 0.59
N CYS A 68 4.25 -3.49 1.65
CA CYS A 68 5.37 -2.56 1.56
C CYS A 68 6.43 -3.04 0.57
N GLY A 69 6.87 -4.30 0.68
CA GLY A 69 7.88 -4.85 -0.20
C GLY A 69 7.44 -4.97 -1.67
N ARG A 70 6.12 -5.06 -1.95
CA ARG A 70 5.59 -4.94 -3.32
C ARG A 70 5.69 -3.52 -3.84
N LEU A 71 5.27 -2.55 -3.03
CA LEU A 71 5.34 -1.13 -3.37
C LEU A 71 6.77 -0.64 -3.56
N GLU A 72 7.69 -1.03 -2.69
CA GLU A 72 9.11 -0.70 -2.81
C GLU A 72 9.71 -1.17 -4.14
N ARG A 73 9.41 -2.40 -4.57
CA ARG A 73 9.86 -2.92 -5.88
C ARG A 73 9.32 -2.10 -7.05
N THR A 74 8.13 -1.54 -6.90
CA THR A 74 7.49 -0.70 -7.89
C THR A 74 8.23 0.64 -8.05
N PHE A 75 8.66 1.25 -6.95
CA PHE A 75 9.38 2.53 -6.97
C PHE A 75 10.82 2.43 -7.47
N HIS A 76 11.48 1.28 -7.32
CA HIS A 76 12.85 1.10 -7.83
C HIS A 76 12.91 0.91 -9.35
N ALA A 77 11.77 0.71 -10.02
CA ALA A 77 11.68 0.49 -11.46
C ALA A 77 11.44 1.76 -12.29
N GLY A 78 11.14 2.91 -11.68
CA GLY A 78 10.74 4.13 -12.37
C GLY A 78 11.63 5.33 -12.09
N GLU A 79 12.24 5.91 -13.12
CA GLU A 79 13.05 7.15 -13.02
C GLU A 79 12.21 8.44 -13.10
N TYR A 80 10.92 8.37 -13.45
CA TYR A 80 10.05 9.54 -13.69
C TYR A 80 8.80 9.53 -12.80
N ALA A 81 8.36 10.71 -12.36
CA ALA A 81 7.21 10.88 -11.48
C ALA A 81 5.90 10.32 -12.06
N MET A 82 5.68 10.43 -13.38
CA MET A 82 4.53 9.83 -14.08
C MET A 82 4.54 8.31 -14.00
N ASP A 83 5.70 7.70 -14.26
CA ASP A 83 5.85 6.23 -14.21
C ASP A 83 5.63 5.71 -12.79
N SER A 84 6.03 6.46 -11.77
CA SER A 84 5.83 6.12 -10.37
C SER A 84 4.34 6.09 -9.97
N VAL A 85 3.54 7.07 -10.43
CA VAL A 85 2.08 7.10 -10.16
C VAL A 85 1.36 5.98 -10.90
N ALA A 86 1.66 5.77 -12.19
CA ALA A 86 1.07 4.67 -12.96
C ALA A 86 1.46 3.30 -12.38
N ALA A 87 2.70 3.15 -11.92
CA ALA A 87 3.17 1.95 -11.26
C ALA A 87 2.47 1.72 -9.89
N LEU A 88 2.21 2.79 -9.14
CA LEU A 88 1.46 2.71 -7.88
C LEU A 88 0.00 2.29 -8.11
N ILE A 89 -0.65 2.81 -9.14
CA ILE A 89 -2.02 2.43 -9.53
C ILE A 89 -2.06 0.94 -9.89
N ARG A 90 -1.09 0.44 -10.69
CA ARG A 90 -1.02 -0.99 -11.02
C ARG A 90 -0.83 -1.83 -9.77
N ALA A 91 0.09 -1.45 -8.88
CA ALA A 91 0.32 -2.18 -7.64
C ALA A 91 -0.92 -2.19 -6.71
N ALA A 92 -1.66 -1.09 -6.67
CA ALA A 92 -2.93 -0.99 -5.94
C ALA A 92 -4.03 -1.84 -6.58
N ALA A 93 -4.09 -1.90 -7.91
CA ALA A 93 -5.03 -2.77 -8.64
C ALA A 93 -4.74 -4.27 -8.41
N ASP A 94 -3.47 -4.64 -8.33
CA ASP A 94 -3.04 -6.04 -8.10
C ASP A 94 -3.32 -6.53 -6.66
N ASP A 95 -3.32 -5.62 -5.68
CA ASP A 95 -3.60 -5.95 -4.27
C ASP A 95 -4.38 -4.81 -3.58
N PRO A 96 -5.66 -4.59 -3.97
CA PRO A 96 -6.45 -3.47 -3.46
C PRO A 96 -6.71 -3.57 -1.95
N ASP A 97 -6.86 -4.78 -1.43
CA ASP A 97 -7.05 -5.03 0.00
C ASP A 97 -5.77 -4.73 0.79
N GLY A 98 -4.61 -5.16 0.30
CA GLY A 98 -3.33 -4.84 0.90
C GLY A 98 -3.04 -3.34 0.89
N PHE A 99 -3.36 -2.65 -0.20
CA PHE A 99 -3.20 -1.21 -0.31
C PHE A 99 -4.08 -0.47 0.72
N ARG A 100 -5.37 -0.81 0.82
CA ARG A 100 -6.27 -0.23 1.83
C ARG A 100 -5.83 -0.55 3.26
N LEU A 101 -5.35 -1.79 3.51
CA LEU A 101 -4.83 -2.16 4.82
C LEU A 101 -3.68 -1.27 5.25
N LEU A 102 -2.69 -1.06 4.38
CA LEU A 102 -1.52 -0.26 4.70
C LEU A 102 -1.88 1.20 4.94
N PHE A 103 -2.62 1.83 4.01
CA PHE A 103 -2.80 3.28 4.00
C PHE A 103 -4.05 3.79 4.71
N ARG A 104 -5.07 2.97 4.93
CA ARG A 104 -6.32 3.40 5.58
C ARG A 104 -6.52 2.80 6.97
N TYR A 105 -6.08 1.56 7.19
CA TYR A 105 -6.33 0.85 8.44
C TYR A 105 -5.12 0.81 9.36
N ALA A 106 -3.96 0.37 8.89
CA ALA A 106 -2.77 0.21 9.71
C ALA A 106 -2.26 1.52 10.34
N VAL A 107 -2.46 2.66 9.67
CA VAL A 107 -2.12 3.99 10.21
C VAL A 107 -2.88 4.36 11.48
N ARG A 108 -4.01 3.67 11.75
CA ARG A 108 -4.84 3.87 12.95
C ARG A 108 -4.51 2.90 14.08
N GLU A 109 -3.65 1.90 13.81
CA GLU A 109 -3.27 0.86 14.77
C GLU A 109 -1.91 1.19 15.39
N PRO A 110 -1.86 1.56 16.69
CA PRO A 110 -0.60 1.99 17.34
C PRO A 110 0.53 0.95 17.28
N GLU A 111 0.18 -0.34 17.25
CA GLU A 111 1.13 -1.46 17.20
C GLU A 111 1.95 -1.54 15.91
N PHE A 112 1.50 -0.88 14.83
CA PHE A 112 2.11 -0.94 13.50
C PHE A 112 2.60 0.43 13.02
N ARG A 113 2.63 1.42 13.92
CA ARG A 113 3.03 2.80 13.60
C ARG A 113 4.47 2.87 13.11
N ASP A 114 5.37 2.09 13.67
CA ASP A 114 6.77 2.01 13.24
C ASP A 114 6.91 1.72 11.75
N LEU A 115 6.09 0.81 11.22
CA LEU A 115 6.10 0.42 9.82
C LEU A 115 5.45 1.50 8.93
N THR A 116 4.28 2.01 9.34
CA THR A 116 3.56 3.03 8.56
C THR A 116 4.31 4.36 8.52
N ASP A 117 4.93 4.79 9.63
CA ASP A 117 5.72 6.02 9.71
C ASP A 117 7.01 5.91 8.89
N SER A 118 7.67 4.74 8.90
CA SER A 118 8.84 4.47 8.07
C SER A 118 8.51 4.58 6.58
N PHE A 119 7.40 3.98 6.16
CA PHE A 119 6.94 4.05 4.77
C PHE A 119 6.58 5.49 4.36
N ALA A 120 5.86 6.21 5.22
CA ALA A 120 5.52 7.62 4.98
C ALA A 120 6.76 8.50 4.87
N ALA A 121 7.75 8.31 5.74
CA ALA A 121 9.01 9.04 5.69
C ALA A 121 9.78 8.79 4.38
N ALA A 122 9.80 7.54 3.90
CA ALA A 122 10.42 7.19 2.62
C ALA A 122 9.71 7.88 1.44
N ALA A 123 8.36 7.87 1.41
CA ALA A 123 7.57 8.54 0.38
C ALA A 123 7.80 10.07 0.36
N ILE A 124 7.88 10.70 1.54
CA ILE A 124 8.21 12.13 1.66
C ILE A 124 9.64 12.40 1.17
N GLY A 125 10.59 11.52 1.46
CA GLY A 125 11.97 11.62 0.97
C GLY A 125 12.05 11.61 -0.56
N ILE A 126 11.32 10.69 -1.21
CA ILE A 126 11.21 10.60 -2.67
C ILE A 126 10.59 11.89 -3.24
N ALA A 127 9.47 12.36 -2.68
CA ALA A 127 8.81 13.58 -3.11
C ALA A 127 9.73 14.79 -2.97
N ARG A 128 10.45 14.91 -1.86
CA ARG A 128 11.43 16.00 -1.64
C ARG A 128 12.53 16.00 -2.69
N HIS A 129 13.09 14.83 -3.01
CA HIS A 129 14.13 14.71 -4.04
C HIS A 129 13.59 15.14 -5.41
N SER A 130 12.40 14.67 -5.79
CA SER A 130 11.78 15.02 -7.07
C SER A 130 11.44 16.51 -7.17
N LEU A 131 10.94 17.12 -6.09
CA LEU A 131 10.58 18.54 -6.06
C LEU A 131 11.79 19.48 -6.05
N ALA A 132 12.92 19.07 -5.48
CA ALA A 132 14.15 19.85 -5.45
C ALA A 132 14.69 20.21 -6.85
N ALA A 133 14.37 19.40 -7.87
CA ALA A 133 14.73 19.68 -9.25
C ALA A 133 13.82 20.77 -9.90
N MET A 134 12.67 21.08 -9.32
CA MET A 134 11.63 21.92 -9.92
C MET A 134 11.29 23.18 -9.12
N LEU A 135 11.61 23.19 -7.83
CA LEU A 135 11.22 24.24 -6.88
C LEU A 135 12.44 24.69 -6.06
N PRO A 136 12.54 25.98 -5.69
CA PRO A 136 13.58 26.48 -4.81
C PRO A 136 13.40 25.91 -3.40
N ASP A 137 14.50 25.75 -2.66
CA ASP A 137 14.44 25.36 -1.27
C ASP A 137 13.64 26.37 -0.44
N GLY A 138 12.78 25.83 0.44
CA GLY A 138 11.99 26.68 1.31
C GLY A 138 10.84 25.93 2.00
N PRO A 139 10.13 26.64 2.92
CA PRO A 139 9.05 26.03 3.70
C PRO A 139 7.90 25.51 2.82
N TRP A 140 7.59 26.17 1.71
CA TRP A 140 6.55 25.74 0.80
C TRP A 140 6.93 24.48 0.00
N THR A 141 8.19 24.30 -0.35
CA THR A 141 8.69 23.07 -0.96
C THR A 141 8.68 21.91 0.04
N ALA A 142 9.02 22.17 1.30
CA ALA A 142 8.89 21.20 2.36
C ALA A 142 7.43 20.79 2.63
N TRP A 143 6.50 21.76 2.58
CA TRP A 143 5.06 21.52 2.66
C TRP A 143 4.57 20.65 1.49
N ALA A 144 4.94 20.99 0.25
CA ALA A 144 4.57 20.19 -0.93
C ALA A 144 5.12 18.76 -0.87
N ALA A 145 6.34 18.57 -0.36
CA ALA A 145 6.94 17.25 -0.20
C ALA A 145 6.15 16.35 0.76
N GLN A 146 5.45 16.91 1.74
CA GLN A 146 4.54 16.16 2.62
C GLN A 146 3.17 15.96 1.96
N LEU A 147 2.65 16.95 1.24
CA LEU A 147 1.31 16.91 0.68
C LEU A 147 1.21 15.99 -0.55
N VAL A 148 2.22 15.99 -1.42
CA VAL A 148 2.19 15.20 -2.67
C VAL A 148 1.95 13.71 -2.43
N PRO A 149 2.68 13.02 -1.54
CA PRO A 149 2.40 11.60 -1.26
C PRO A 149 0.98 11.38 -0.70
N ALA A 150 0.50 12.28 0.16
CA ALA A 150 -0.85 12.18 0.72
C ALA A 150 -1.91 12.31 -0.37
N VAL A 151 -1.79 13.28 -1.27
CA VAL A 151 -2.70 13.47 -2.42
C VAL A 151 -2.69 12.22 -3.31
N VAL A 152 -1.52 11.68 -3.63
CA VAL A 152 -1.40 10.49 -4.50
C VAL A 152 -2.07 9.28 -3.84
N ILE A 153 -1.76 9.01 -2.57
CA ILE A 153 -2.31 7.84 -1.84
C ILE A 153 -3.84 7.93 -1.74
N GLU A 154 -4.37 9.08 -1.30
CA GLU A 154 -5.82 9.26 -1.17
C GLU A 154 -6.54 9.21 -2.53
N ALA A 155 -5.94 9.75 -3.59
CA ALA A 155 -6.49 9.66 -4.94
C ALA A 155 -6.53 8.21 -5.45
N VAL A 156 -5.49 7.40 -5.19
CA VAL A 156 -5.49 5.97 -5.53
C VAL A 156 -6.56 5.21 -4.72
N ILE A 157 -6.72 5.50 -3.43
CA ILE A 157 -7.78 4.89 -2.62
C ILE A 157 -9.16 5.26 -3.17
N ALA A 158 -9.39 6.53 -3.50
CA ALA A 158 -10.65 6.99 -4.10
C ALA A 158 -10.92 6.31 -5.45
N TRP A 159 -9.90 6.10 -6.27
CA TRP A 159 -10.00 5.37 -7.53
C TRP A 159 -10.34 3.89 -7.32
N LEU A 160 -9.74 3.22 -6.34
CA LEU A 160 -10.09 1.85 -5.97
C LEU A 160 -11.55 1.75 -5.50
N ASP A 161 -12.02 2.73 -4.71
CA ASP A 161 -13.39 2.78 -4.19
C ASP A 161 -14.42 3.10 -5.29
N ALA A 162 -14.01 3.81 -6.36
CA ALA A 162 -14.81 4.06 -7.54
C ALA A 162 -14.90 2.86 -8.51
N GLY A 163 -14.30 1.70 -8.17
CA GLY A 163 -14.34 0.50 -9.00
C GLY A 163 -13.27 0.45 -10.09
N GLN A 164 -12.17 1.16 -9.90
CA GLN A 164 -10.97 1.12 -10.75
C GLN A 164 -11.22 1.51 -12.22
N PRO A 165 -11.87 2.64 -12.50
CA PRO A 165 -12.09 3.08 -13.87
C PRO A 165 -10.77 3.44 -14.54
N ASP A 166 -10.58 3.06 -15.79
CA ASP A 166 -9.47 3.39 -16.68
C ASP A 166 -8.15 3.79 -15.98
N PRO A 167 -7.22 2.86 -15.75
CA PRO A 167 -6.00 3.12 -14.97
C PRO A 167 -5.08 4.19 -15.57
N ASP A 168 -5.03 4.32 -16.90
CA ASP A 168 -4.17 5.30 -17.58
C ASP A 168 -4.74 6.71 -17.37
N GLN A 169 -6.04 6.90 -17.53
CA GLN A 169 -6.70 8.17 -17.18
C GLN A 169 -6.58 8.49 -15.68
N ALA A 170 -6.63 7.49 -14.79
CA ALA A 170 -6.45 7.72 -13.37
C ALA A 170 -5.05 8.29 -13.08
N ALA A 171 -4.00 7.76 -13.70
CA ALA A 171 -2.64 8.28 -13.56
C ALA A 171 -2.53 9.74 -14.01
N GLU A 172 -3.09 10.09 -15.17
CA GLU A 172 -3.11 11.47 -15.66
C GLU A 172 -3.84 12.42 -14.70
N ARG A 173 -5.01 12.02 -14.20
CA ARG A 173 -5.81 12.85 -13.27
C ARG A 173 -5.10 13.07 -11.95
N ILE A 174 -4.45 12.04 -11.41
CA ILE A 174 -3.66 12.15 -10.17
C ILE A 174 -2.47 13.08 -10.40
N MET A 175 -1.79 12.97 -11.54
CA MET A 175 -0.69 13.87 -11.87
C MET A 175 -1.13 15.32 -12.04
N HIS A 176 -2.32 15.58 -12.59
CA HIS A 176 -2.88 16.94 -12.61
C HIS A 176 -3.11 17.51 -11.20
N ALA A 177 -3.58 16.68 -10.26
CA ALA A 177 -3.73 17.10 -8.86
C ALA A 177 -2.37 17.43 -8.22
N VAL A 178 -1.35 16.60 -8.46
CA VAL A 178 0.04 16.85 -8.02
C VAL A 178 0.58 18.15 -8.62
N GLN A 179 0.33 18.39 -9.91
CA GLN A 179 0.74 19.61 -10.57
C GLN A 179 0.10 20.86 -9.96
N GLY A 180 -1.17 20.78 -9.56
CA GLY A 180 -1.84 21.85 -8.80
C GLY A 180 -1.16 22.17 -7.47
N VAL A 181 -0.64 21.16 -6.76
CA VAL A 181 0.15 21.37 -5.54
C VAL A 181 1.47 22.11 -5.86
N ILE A 182 2.16 21.73 -6.94
CA ILE A 182 3.41 22.37 -7.38
C ILE A 182 3.17 23.83 -7.77
N GLU A 183 2.09 24.10 -8.50
CA GLU A 183 1.70 25.47 -8.90
C GLU A 183 1.36 26.35 -7.70
N ALA A 184 0.68 25.78 -6.68
CA ALA A 184 0.40 26.50 -5.45
C ALA A 184 1.67 26.96 -4.71
N VAL A 185 2.76 26.18 -4.78
CA VAL A 185 4.07 26.60 -4.23
C VAL A 185 4.70 27.74 -5.04
N ARG A 186 4.52 27.73 -6.37
CA ARG A 186 5.06 28.76 -7.25
C ARG A 186 4.30 30.09 -7.16
N HIS A 187 3.05 30.02 -6.71
CA HIS A 187 2.20 31.20 -6.61
C HIS A 187 2.72 32.14 -5.49
N ARG A 188 3.23 33.30 -5.87
CA ARG A 188 3.51 34.42 -4.93
C ARG A 188 2.25 35.28 -4.83
N PRO A 189 1.65 35.42 -3.63
CA PRO A 189 0.61 36.46 -3.47
C PRO A 189 1.22 37.84 -3.78
N ALA A 190 0.47 38.60 -4.55
CA ALA A 190 0.81 39.98 -4.90
C ALA A 190 0.85 40.88 -3.67
#